data_c41c1ac1db362e7523340c92185df09a
#
_entry.id   c41c1ac1db362e7523340c92185df09a
#
_cell.length_a   1.000
_cell.length_b   1.000
_cell.length_c   1.000
_cell.angle_alpha   90.00
_cell.angle_beta   90.00
_cell.angle_gamma   90.00
#
_symmetry.space_group_name_H-M   'P 1'
#
loop_
_entity.id
_entity.type
_entity.pdbx_description
1 polymer ?
#
loop_
_entity_poly.entity_id
_entity_poly.type
_entity_poly.pdbx_seq_one_letter_code
_entity_poly.pdbx_strand_id
1 'polypeptide(L)'
;AVATTGDLFFHIRANQMAICYELASILHEQLKEHTYPISETKGFRYFDGRAILGFVDGTENPEHEIAKDIAYVGQEDVEFLGGSYVFIQKYLHNMEMWKSLTTEEQEKVIGRKKYDDVELGDDVKPQNAHNVVSKAHDAEGNELKILRANMPFSNPTEGEYGTFFIGYSRSFNITKTMLENMFLGKENGHIDRLLDFSTAVSGSLFFVPTFDFLDDLGD
;
A
#
# COMPACT_ATOMS: atom_id res chain seq x y z
N ALA A 1 6.40 -9.06 -9.24
CA ALA A 1 6.56 -7.67 -8.77
C ALA A 1 7.70 -7.01 -9.55
N VAL A 2 7.55 -5.72 -9.82
CA VAL A 2 8.56 -4.89 -10.51
C VAL A 2 9.32 -4.10 -9.46
N ALA A 3 10.65 -4.07 -9.56
CA ALA A 3 11.49 -3.18 -8.77
C ALA A 3 11.77 -1.89 -9.58
N THR A 4 11.54 -0.75 -8.97
CA THR A 4 11.83 0.56 -9.54
C THR A 4 12.78 1.35 -8.64
N THR A 5 13.59 2.20 -9.24
CA THR A 5 14.58 3.01 -8.53
C THR A 5 14.01 4.38 -8.18
N GLY A 6 14.61 5.02 -7.19
CA GLY A 6 14.33 6.38 -6.73
C GLY A 6 15.09 6.64 -5.45
N ASP A 7 15.61 7.86 -5.28
CA ASP A 7 16.41 8.21 -4.10
C ASP A 7 15.56 8.94 -3.05
N LEU A 8 14.55 9.71 -3.50
CA LEU A 8 13.65 10.46 -2.63
C LEU A 8 12.19 10.10 -2.94
N PHE A 9 11.40 9.99 -1.91
CA PHE A 9 9.95 9.81 -1.98
C PHE A 9 9.23 10.78 -1.07
N PHE A 10 8.24 11.49 -1.58
CA PHE A 10 7.41 12.42 -0.84
C PHE A 10 5.97 11.94 -0.82
N HIS A 11 5.46 11.57 0.36
CA HIS A 11 4.05 11.26 0.57
C HIS A 11 3.33 12.49 1.12
N ILE A 12 2.68 13.25 0.24
CA ILE A 12 2.01 14.50 0.57
C ILE A 12 0.52 14.25 0.76
N ARG A 13 -0.03 14.64 1.91
CA ARG A 13 -1.45 14.45 2.25
C ARG A 13 -2.04 15.74 2.82
N ALA A 14 -3.22 16.11 2.35
CA ALA A 14 -4.00 17.22 2.90
C ALA A 14 -5.50 17.01 2.64
N ASN A 15 -6.34 17.82 3.30
CA ASN A 15 -7.79 17.82 3.08
C ASN A 15 -8.19 18.46 1.74
N GLN A 16 -7.29 19.19 1.10
CA GLN A 16 -7.52 19.86 -0.18
C GLN A 16 -6.35 19.59 -1.12
N MET A 17 -6.67 19.28 -2.37
CA MET A 17 -5.68 19.06 -3.42
C MET A 17 -4.78 20.29 -3.66
N ALA A 18 -5.33 21.50 -3.49
CA ALA A 18 -4.57 22.75 -3.62
C ALA A 18 -3.38 22.79 -2.64
N ILE A 19 -3.58 22.36 -1.40
CA ILE A 19 -2.50 22.32 -0.39
C ILE A 19 -1.43 21.28 -0.79
N CYS A 20 -1.85 20.11 -1.30
CA CYS A 20 -0.90 19.12 -1.82
C CYS A 20 -0.09 19.68 -2.98
N TYR A 21 -0.74 20.40 -3.90
CA TYR A 21 -0.09 21.04 -5.04
C TYR A 21 0.93 22.08 -4.60
N GLU A 22 0.56 22.99 -3.70
CA GLU A 22 1.46 24.05 -3.20
C GLU A 22 2.71 23.45 -2.54
N LEU A 23 2.52 22.44 -1.67
CA LEU A 23 3.67 21.78 -1.03
C LEU A 23 4.55 21.05 -2.05
N ALA A 24 3.95 20.33 -3.00
CA ALA A 24 4.70 19.66 -4.06
C ALA A 24 5.50 20.66 -4.91
N SER A 25 4.91 21.83 -5.22
CA SER A 25 5.56 22.92 -5.97
C SER A 25 6.74 23.51 -5.19
N ILE A 26 6.58 23.75 -3.89
CA ILE A 26 7.65 24.26 -3.04
C ILE A 26 8.81 23.26 -2.99
N LEU A 27 8.53 21.97 -2.75
CA LEU A 27 9.56 20.93 -2.73
C LEU A 27 10.28 20.83 -4.07
N HIS A 28 9.54 20.87 -5.18
CA HIS A 28 10.14 20.84 -6.52
C HIS A 28 11.07 22.02 -6.77
N GLU A 29 10.63 23.25 -6.44
CA GLU A 29 11.46 24.45 -6.61
C GLU A 29 12.75 24.40 -5.78
N GLN A 30 12.70 23.87 -4.56
CA GLN A 30 13.88 23.72 -3.71
C GLN A 30 14.87 22.65 -4.21
N LEU A 31 14.36 21.61 -4.86
CA LEU A 31 15.16 20.43 -5.22
C LEU A 31 15.55 20.38 -6.70
N LYS A 32 14.94 21.15 -7.58
CA LYS A 32 15.06 21.03 -9.05
C LYS A 32 16.49 21.16 -9.61
N GLU A 33 17.39 21.83 -8.89
CA GLU A 33 18.79 21.96 -9.30
C GLU A 33 19.64 20.71 -8.95
N HIS A 34 19.13 19.87 -8.06
CA HIS A 34 19.85 18.71 -7.53
C HIS A 34 19.15 17.37 -7.85
N THR A 35 17.87 17.43 -8.25
CA THR A 35 17.06 16.24 -8.50
C THR A 35 16.21 16.40 -9.77
N TYR A 36 15.71 15.29 -10.28
CA TYR A 36 14.66 15.29 -11.31
C TYR A 36 13.54 14.31 -10.89
N PRO A 37 12.26 14.67 -11.09
CA PRO A 37 11.16 13.78 -10.75
C PRO A 37 11.10 12.60 -11.73
N ILE A 38 11.04 11.39 -11.16
CA ILE A 38 10.86 10.15 -11.93
C ILE A 38 9.38 9.92 -12.22
N SER A 39 8.53 10.14 -11.22
CA SER A 39 7.08 9.98 -11.35
C SER A 39 6.32 10.81 -10.32
N GLU A 40 5.10 11.16 -10.66
CA GLU A 40 4.13 11.75 -9.75
C GLU A 40 2.80 10.99 -9.89
N THR A 41 2.15 10.71 -8.77
CA THR A 41 0.81 10.12 -8.76
C THR A 41 -0.10 10.96 -7.90
N LYS A 42 -1.18 11.48 -8.49
CA LYS A 42 -2.22 12.25 -7.78
C LYS A 42 -3.38 11.32 -7.44
N GLY A 43 -3.48 10.97 -6.17
CA GLY A 43 -4.57 10.17 -5.66
C GLY A 43 -5.74 11.03 -5.18
N PHE A 44 -6.88 10.40 -4.98
CA PHE A 44 -8.08 11.04 -4.46
C PHE A 44 -8.82 10.11 -3.49
N ARG A 45 -9.62 10.68 -2.58
CA ARG A 45 -10.49 9.88 -1.74
C ARG A 45 -11.73 9.46 -2.54
N TYR A 46 -11.87 8.16 -2.79
CA TYR A 46 -13.05 7.60 -3.41
C TYR A 46 -14.16 7.38 -2.39
N PHE A 47 -15.41 7.23 -2.84
CA PHE A 47 -16.61 7.14 -2.00
C PHE A 47 -16.42 6.25 -0.77
N ASP A 48 -16.78 6.74 0.41
CA ASP A 48 -16.76 6.04 1.69
C ASP A 48 -15.42 5.35 2.02
N GLY A 49 -14.29 5.90 1.49
CA GLY A 49 -12.96 5.32 1.71
C GLY A 49 -12.70 4.02 0.97
N ARG A 50 -13.35 3.83 -0.18
CA ARG A 50 -13.19 2.62 -1.00
C ARG A 50 -12.01 2.74 -1.95
N ALA A 51 -11.45 1.58 -2.31
CA ALA A 51 -10.59 1.44 -3.48
C ALA A 51 -11.40 1.62 -4.78
N ILE A 52 -10.74 1.90 -5.90
CA ILE A 52 -11.41 2.05 -7.20
C ILE A 52 -12.14 0.77 -7.64
N LEU A 53 -11.76 -0.38 -7.10
CA LEU A 53 -12.43 -1.67 -7.28
C LEU A 53 -13.79 -1.77 -6.57
N GLY A 54 -14.12 -0.80 -5.72
CA GLY A 54 -15.41 -0.65 -5.05
C GLY A 54 -15.50 -1.25 -3.65
N PHE A 55 -14.42 -1.83 -3.12
CA PHE A 55 -14.34 -2.37 -1.75
C PHE A 55 -13.78 -1.34 -0.77
N VAL A 56 -14.16 -1.43 0.50
CA VAL A 56 -13.60 -0.58 1.57
C VAL A 56 -12.10 -0.83 1.65
N ASP A 57 -11.31 0.24 1.67
CA ASP A 57 -9.86 0.16 1.83
C ASP A 57 -9.46 0.54 3.26
N GLY A 58 -8.48 -0.19 3.80
CA GLY A 58 -7.95 0.07 5.12
C GLY A 58 -8.66 -0.63 6.27
N THR A 59 -9.61 -1.53 6.03
CA THR A 59 -10.30 -2.31 7.07
C THR A 59 -9.34 -3.05 8.00
N GLU A 60 -8.27 -3.61 7.46
CA GLU A 60 -7.25 -4.35 8.23
C GLU A 60 -6.10 -3.44 8.75
N ASN A 61 -6.25 -2.12 8.63
CA ASN A 61 -5.28 -1.22 9.25
C ASN A 61 -5.32 -1.35 10.77
N PRO A 62 -4.16 -1.25 11.44
CA PRO A 62 -4.11 -1.26 12.89
C PRO A 62 -4.88 -0.07 13.48
N GLU A 63 -5.46 -0.29 14.64
CA GLU A 63 -6.05 0.79 15.44
C GLU A 63 -4.99 1.85 15.77
N HIS A 64 -5.44 3.09 15.93
CA HIS A 64 -4.54 4.24 16.13
C HIS A 64 -3.58 4.05 17.31
N GLU A 65 -4.02 3.36 18.37
CA GLU A 65 -3.25 3.14 19.59
C GLU A 65 -2.01 2.27 19.37
N ILE A 66 -2.12 1.25 18.50
CA ILE A 66 -1.02 0.31 18.20
C ILE A 66 -0.30 0.63 16.88
N ALA A 67 -0.77 1.64 16.12
CA ALA A 67 -0.20 1.99 14.82
C ALA A 67 1.30 2.33 14.89
N LYS A 68 1.74 2.97 15.99
CA LYS A 68 3.15 3.29 16.21
C LYS A 68 4.01 2.04 16.38
N ASP A 69 3.54 1.07 17.17
CA ASP A 69 4.27 -0.18 17.43
C ASP A 69 4.42 -1.04 16.18
N ILE A 70 3.52 -0.85 15.20
CA ILE A 70 3.53 -1.55 13.93
C ILE A 70 4.41 -0.85 12.89
N ALA A 71 4.34 0.49 12.85
CA ALA A 71 5.02 1.27 11.81
C ALA A 71 6.44 1.67 12.19
N TYR A 72 6.74 1.95 13.47
CA TYR A 72 8.01 2.49 13.89
C TYR A 72 9.01 1.38 14.24
N VAL A 73 10.23 1.53 13.75
CA VAL A 73 11.38 0.68 14.10
C VAL A 73 11.63 0.75 15.59
N GLY A 74 11.73 -0.41 16.22
CA GLY A 74 11.98 -0.58 17.65
C GLY A 74 13.41 -1.02 17.94
N GLN A 75 13.56 -1.76 19.04
CA GLN A 75 14.87 -2.24 19.51
C GLN A 75 15.50 -3.31 18.60
N GLU A 76 14.76 -3.84 17.65
CA GLU A 76 15.25 -4.80 16.66
C GLU A 76 16.25 -4.18 15.67
N ASP A 77 16.24 -2.84 15.53
CA ASP A 77 17.17 -2.11 14.67
C ASP A 77 17.48 -0.74 15.29
N VAL A 78 18.41 -0.73 16.23
CA VAL A 78 18.69 0.44 17.09
C VAL A 78 19.22 1.64 16.30
N GLU A 79 19.92 1.39 15.18
CA GLU A 79 20.46 2.46 14.32
C GLU A 79 19.34 3.28 13.68
N PHE A 80 18.19 2.65 13.39
CA PHE A 80 17.03 3.24 12.72
C PHE A 80 15.84 3.44 13.67
N LEU A 81 16.07 3.39 14.97
CA LEU A 81 15.05 3.51 16.00
C LEU A 81 14.14 4.72 15.80
N GLY A 82 12.82 4.48 15.82
CA GLY A 82 11.80 5.50 15.68
C GLY A 82 11.49 5.92 14.23
N GLY A 83 12.31 5.53 13.25
CA GLY A 83 12.01 5.68 11.84
C GLY A 83 11.00 4.64 11.35
N SER A 84 10.78 4.57 10.04
CA SER A 84 9.85 3.60 9.44
C SER A 84 10.31 3.18 8.06
N TYR A 85 10.24 1.89 7.76
CA TYR A 85 10.36 1.42 6.38
C TYR A 85 9.06 1.68 5.63
N VAL A 86 9.16 2.29 4.45
CA VAL A 86 8.00 2.53 3.59
C VAL A 86 8.21 1.87 2.23
N PHE A 87 7.31 0.96 1.89
CA PHE A 87 7.26 0.34 0.59
C PHE A 87 6.11 0.91 -0.22
N ILE A 88 6.40 1.31 -1.46
CA ILE A 88 5.40 1.83 -2.39
C ILE A 88 5.28 0.94 -3.62
N GLN A 89 4.05 0.82 -4.12
CA GLN A 89 3.78 0.07 -5.33
C GLN A 89 2.57 0.64 -6.08
N LYS A 90 2.75 0.99 -7.36
CA LYS A 90 1.66 1.42 -8.22
C LYS A 90 1.04 0.20 -8.90
N TYR A 91 -0.27 0.00 -8.72
CA TYR A 91 -1.06 -1.04 -9.38
C TYR A 91 -1.99 -0.42 -10.41
N LEU A 92 -2.00 -0.99 -11.61
CA LEU A 92 -3.00 -0.71 -12.65
C LEU A 92 -4.04 -1.83 -12.65
N HIS A 93 -5.33 -1.45 -12.68
CA HIS A 93 -6.45 -2.39 -12.66
C HIS A 93 -7.08 -2.54 -14.04
N ASN A 94 -7.28 -3.78 -14.49
CA ASN A 94 -8.11 -4.09 -15.65
C ASN A 94 -9.59 -3.98 -15.27
N MET A 95 -10.15 -2.77 -15.37
CA MET A 95 -11.53 -2.51 -14.96
C MET A 95 -12.57 -3.17 -15.88
N GLU A 96 -12.23 -3.51 -17.11
CA GLU A 96 -13.12 -4.26 -18.00
C GLU A 96 -13.30 -5.69 -17.49
N MET A 97 -12.18 -6.40 -17.24
CA MET A 97 -12.23 -7.75 -16.63
C MET A 97 -12.88 -7.71 -15.25
N TRP A 98 -12.54 -6.71 -14.41
CA TRP A 98 -13.11 -6.59 -13.07
C TRP A 98 -14.64 -6.43 -13.08
N LYS A 99 -15.16 -5.57 -13.97
CA LYS A 99 -16.60 -5.29 -14.12
C LYS A 99 -17.35 -6.44 -14.81
N SER A 100 -16.68 -7.35 -15.49
CA SER A 100 -17.32 -8.54 -16.08
C SER A 100 -17.66 -9.61 -15.02
N LEU A 101 -17.07 -9.52 -13.83
CA LEU A 101 -17.40 -10.40 -12.71
C LEU A 101 -18.71 -9.97 -12.04
N THR A 102 -19.46 -10.94 -11.55
CA THR A 102 -20.57 -10.68 -10.63
C THR A 102 -20.05 -10.14 -9.30
N THR A 103 -20.94 -9.53 -8.50
CA THR A 103 -20.55 -9.04 -7.15
C THR A 103 -20.00 -10.16 -6.29
N GLU A 104 -20.62 -11.34 -6.32
CA GLU A 104 -20.21 -12.52 -5.54
C GLU A 104 -18.82 -13.04 -5.98
N GLU A 105 -18.51 -12.97 -7.27
CA GLU A 105 -17.18 -13.32 -7.77
C GLU A 105 -16.12 -12.32 -7.32
N GLN A 106 -16.43 -11.02 -7.39
CA GLN A 106 -15.54 -9.96 -6.85
C GLN A 106 -15.30 -10.13 -5.35
N GLU A 107 -16.35 -10.43 -4.58
CA GLU A 107 -16.27 -10.71 -3.14
C GLU A 107 -15.34 -11.89 -2.85
N LYS A 108 -15.39 -12.95 -3.65
CA LYS A 108 -14.49 -14.11 -3.52
C LYS A 108 -13.04 -13.79 -3.90
N VAL A 109 -12.79 -12.82 -4.79
CA VAL A 109 -11.42 -12.34 -5.09
C VAL A 109 -10.84 -11.61 -3.90
N ILE A 110 -11.64 -10.74 -3.27
CA ILE A 110 -11.18 -9.89 -2.14
C ILE A 110 -11.22 -10.67 -0.82
N GLY A 111 -12.22 -11.54 -0.62
CA GLY A 111 -12.47 -12.27 0.62
C GLY A 111 -13.43 -11.57 1.58
N ARG A 112 -14.10 -10.49 1.12
CA ARG A 112 -15.03 -9.67 1.92
C ARG A 112 -16.27 -9.33 1.11
N LYS A 113 -17.36 -9.02 1.80
CA LYS A 113 -18.57 -8.46 1.19
C LYS A 113 -18.31 -7.04 0.66
N LYS A 114 -18.86 -6.74 -0.51
CA LYS A 114 -18.59 -5.49 -1.20
C LYS A 114 -19.23 -4.28 -0.53
N TYR A 115 -20.44 -4.43 -0.03
CA TYR A 115 -21.25 -3.30 0.47
C TYR A 115 -21.07 -3.05 1.96
N ASP A 116 -21.08 -4.08 2.76
CA ASP A 116 -21.05 -4.03 4.23
C ASP A 116 -19.68 -4.36 4.83
N ASP A 117 -18.69 -4.69 4.00
CA ASP A 117 -17.32 -4.98 4.38
C ASP A 117 -17.15 -6.15 5.37
N VAL A 118 -18.15 -7.01 5.48
CA VAL A 118 -18.07 -8.20 6.33
C VAL A 118 -17.16 -9.24 5.67
N GLU A 119 -16.23 -9.81 6.42
CA GLU A 119 -15.37 -10.88 5.94
C GLU A 119 -16.19 -12.12 5.58
N LEU A 120 -15.86 -12.78 4.46
CA LEU A 120 -16.51 -14.03 4.08
C LEU A 120 -16.18 -15.15 5.07
N GLY A 121 -17.17 -15.99 5.37
CA GLY A 121 -16.94 -17.18 6.19
C GLY A 121 -15.96 -18.16 5.53
N ASP A 122 -15.24 -18.91 6.33
CA ASP A 122 -14.20 -19.84 5.87
C ASP A 122 -14.72 -20.97 4.97
N ASP A 123 -16.02 -21.26 5.07
CA ASP A 123 -16.73 -22.25 4.23
C ASP A 123 -16.94 -21.79 2.78
N VAL A 124 -16.89 -20.45 2.53
CA VAL A 124 -17.11 -19.86 1.20
C VAL A 124 -15.94 -19.03 0.69
N LYS A 125 -15.02 -18.62 1.57
CA LYS A 125 -13.86 -17.80 1.25
C LYS A 125 -12.78 -18.65 0.58
N PRO A 126 -12.37 -18.32 -0.67
CA PRO A 126 -11.30 -19.06 -1.34
C PRO A 126 -9.94 -18.87 -0.66
N GLN A 127 -9.10 -19.92 -0.70
CA GLN A 127 -7.75 -19.88 -0.15
C GLN A 127 -6.82 -18.91 -0.87
N ASN A 128 -7.15 -18.51 -2.09
CA ASN A 128 -6.42 -17.50 -2.88
C ASN A 128 -7.10 -16.12 -2.86
N ALA A 129 -8.06 -15.90 -1.97
CA ALA A 129 -8.62 -14.56 -1.76
C ALA A 129 -7.55 -13.59 -1.23
N HIS A 130 -7.62 -12.33 -1.65
CA HIS A 130 -6.64 -11.31 -1.32
C HIS A 130 -6.39 -11.17 0.20
N ASN A 131 -7.46 -11.12 1.00
CA ASN A 131 -7.34 -11.00 2.46
C ASN A 131 -6.82 -12.27 3.17
N VAL A 132 -6.71 -13.39 2.46
CA VAL A 132 -6.07 -14.62 2.98
C VAL A 132 -4.58 -14.60 2.66
N VAL A 133 -4.24 -14.37 1.37
CA VAL A 133 -2.85 -14.52 0.90
C VAL A 133 -1.97 -13.32 1.27
N SER A 134 -2.56 -12.13 1.46
CA SER A 134 -1.80 -10.92 1.80
C SER A 134 -1.34 -10.84 3.25
N LYS A 135 -1.63 -11.84 4.09
CA LYS A 135 -1.21 -11.91 5.48
C LYS A 135 0.23 -12.41 5.62
N ALA A 136 0.90 -11.98 6.68
CA ALA A 136 2.19 -12.51 7.12
C ALA A 136 2.09 -12.89 8.60
N HIS A 137 2.81 -13.94 9.01
CA HIS A 137 2.82 -14.43 10.37
C HIS A 137 4.26 -14.54 10.90
N ASP A 138 4.41 -14.40 12.21
CA ASP A 138 5.68 -14.69 12.88
C ASP A 138 5.88 -16.22 13.09
N ALA A 139 7.00 -16.62 13.70
CA ALA A 139 7.30 -18.02 13.95
C ALA A 139 6.34 -18.68 14.96
N GLU A 140 5.65 -17.88 15.76
CA GLU A 140 4.66 -18.29 16.76
C GLU A 140 3.25 -18.34 16.17
N GLY A 141 3.06 -17.91 14.89
CA GLY A 141 1.78 -17.89 14.18
C GLY A 141 0.93 -16.63 14.41
N ASN A 142 1.47 -15.59 15.06
CA ASN A 142 0.77 -14.34 15.23
C ASN A 142 0.78 -13.53 13.92
N GLU A 143 -0.33 -12.91 13.58
CA GLU A 143 -0.44 -12.08 12.38
C GLU A 143 0.41 -10.81 12.53
N LEU A 144 1.31 -10.59 11.57
CA LEU A 144 2.11 -9.38 11.44
C LEU A 144 1.36 -8.36 10.59
N LYS A 145 1.33 -7.11 11.04
CA LYS A 145 0.61 -6.03 10.37
C LYS A 145 1.55 -4.95 9.85
N ILE A 146 1.05 -4.18 8.89
CA ILE A 146 1.65 -2.93 8.39
C ILE A 146 0.60 -1.82 8.43
N LEU A 147 1.03 -0.57 8.49
CA LEU A 147 0.13 0.58 8.36
C LEU A 147 0.04 0.98 6.88
N ARG A 148 -1.15 0.84 6.29
CA ARG A 148 -1.38 1.18 4.88
C ARG A 148 -1.98 2.57 4.73
N ALA A 149 -1.50 3.28 3.72
CA ALA A 149 -2.02 4.59 3.33
C ALA A 149 -2.34 4.62 1.82
N ASN A 150 -3.02 3.58 1.35
CA ASN A 150 -3.38 3.43 -0.06
C ASN A 150 -4.23 4.59 -0.55
N MET A 151 -4.12 4.88 -1.85
CA MET A 151 -4.93 5.90 -2.49
C MET A 151 -5.31 5.46 -3.90
N PRO A 152 -6.60 5.51 -4.29
CA PRO A 152 -7.02 5.39 -5.66
C PRO A 152 -6.47 6.52 -6.52
N PHE A 153 -6.13 6.21 -7.76
CA PHE A 153 -5.83 7.21 -8.80
C PHE A 153 -6.47 6.78 -10.11
N SER A 154 -6.75 7.73 -11.00
CA SER A 154 -7.36 7.40 -12.28
C SER A 154 -7.18 8.52 -13.29
N ASN A 155 -6.97 8.13 -14.55
CA ASN A 155 -7.14 8.96 -15.73
C ASN A 155 -8.05 8.22 -16.71
N PRO A 156 -9.39 8.41 -16.64
CA PRO A 156 -10.35 7.64 -17.45
C PRO A 156 -10.19 7.85 -18.95
N THR A 157 -9.69 9.00 -19.38
CA THR A 157 -9.49 9.30 -20.81
C THR A 157 -8.33 8.52 -21.42
N GLU A 158 -7.40 8.10 -20.60
CA GLU A 158 -6.25 7.25 -20.97
C GLU A 158 -6.49 5.77 -20.59
N GLY A 159 -7.65 5.45 -20.02
CA GLY A 159 -7.98 4.11 -19.56
C GLY A 159 -7.18 3.67 -18.33
N GLU A 160 -6.58 4.63 -17.60
CA GLU A 160 -5.77 4.34 -16.41
C GLU A 160 -6.63 4.34 -15.16
N TYR A 161 -6.63 3.22 -14.44
CA TYR A 161 -7.33 3.03 -13.16
C TYR A 161 -6.41 2.26 -12.23
N GLY A 162 -6.27 2.70 -11.00
CA GLY A 162 -5.32 2.01 -10.13
C GLY A 162 -5.42 2.33 -8.65
N THR A 163 -4.55 1.65 -7.92
CA THR A 163 -4.27 1.89 -6.50
C THR A 163 -2.79 2.16 -6.34
N PHE A 164 -2.46 3.27 -5.69
CA PHE A 164 -1.12 3.53 -5.21
C PHE A 164 -1.03 2.96 -3.79
N PHE A 165 -0.34 1.84 -3.66
CA PHE A 165 -0.09 1.20 -2.39
C PHE A 165 1.05 1.90 -1.66
N ILE A 166 0.84 2.21 -0.38
CA ILE A 166 1.87 2.71 0.53
C ILE A 166 1.74 1.93 1.82
N GLY A 167 2.79 1.18 2.19
CA GLY A 167 2.84 0.40 3.42
C GLY A 167 4.00 0.84 4.31
N TYR A 168 3.69 1.28 5.53
CA TYR A 168 4.67 1.60 6.57
C TYR A 168 4.81 0.42 7.52
N SER A 169 6.03 0.05 7.84
CA SER A 169 6.29 -1.04 8.78
C SER A 169 7.59 -0.82 9.55
N ARG A 170 7.66 -1.39 10.75
CA ARG A 170 8.88 -1.41 11.56
C ARG A 170 10.01 -2.24 10.95
N SER A 171 9.67 -3.17 10.05
CA SER A 171 10.62 -4.02 9.32
C SER A 171 10.14 -4.30 7.92
N PHE A 172 11.01 -4.12 6.93
CA PHE A 172 10.68 -4.45 5.53
C PHE A 172 10.39 -5.94 5.34
N ASN A 173 10.94 -6.82 6.16
CA ASN A 173 10.70 -8.25 6.05
C ASN A 173 9.22 -8.61 6.18
N ILE A 174 8.43 -7.86 6.97
CA ILE A 174 6.97 -8.05 7.06
C ILE A 174 6.32 -7.82 5.70
N THR A 175 6.55 -6.65 5.11
CA THR A 175 6.01 -6.30 3.78
C THR A 175 6.52 -7.25 2.70
N LYS A 176 7.80 -7.63 2.75
CA LYS A 176 8.39 -8.59 1.83
C LYS A 176 7.68 -9.94 1.89
N THR A 177 7.42 -10.46 3.09
CA THR A 177 6.68 -11.73 3.28
C THR A 177 5.27 -11.64 2.68
N MET A 178 4.54 -10.54 2.93
CA MET A 178 3.22 -10.31 2.32
C MET A 178 3.28 -10.33 0.78
N LEU A 179 4.28 -9.66 0.19
CA LEU A 179 4.48 -9.66 -1.26
C LEU A 179 4.82 -11.06 -1.79
N GLU A 180 5.71 -11.78 -1.10
CA GLU A 180 6.08 -13.15 -1.50
C GLU A 180 4.87 -14.10 -1.44
N ASN A 181 4.02 -13.95 -0.44
CA ASN A 181 2.77 -14.70 -0.35
C ASN A 181 1.84 -14.38 -1.52
N MET A 182 1.63 -13.09 -1.80
CA MET A 182 0.76 -12.65 -2.91
C MET A 182 1.27 -13.10 -4.28
N PHE A 183 2.55 -12.86 -4.57
CA PHE A 183 3.11 -13.07 -5.91
C PHE A 183 3.65 -14.48 -6.15
N LEU A 184 4.06 -15.21 -5.11
CA LEU A 184 4.71 -16.51 -5.21
C LEU A 184 3.94 -17.63 -4.52
N GLY A 185 2.92 -17.30 -3.71
CA GLY A 185 2.14 -18.27 -2.96
C GLY A 185 2.95 -19.02 -1.90
N LYS A 186 3.94 -18.41 -1.26
CA LYS A 186 4.90 -19.12 -0.39
C LYS A 186 4.28 -19.75 0.83
N GLU A 187 3.34 -19.09 1.48
CA GLU A 187 2.79 -19.57 2.74
C GLU A 187 1.75 -20.69 2.56
N ASN A 188 0.85 -20.55 1.60
CA ASN A 188 -0.25 -21.47 1.40
C ASN A 188 -0.30 -22.14 0.02
N GLY A 189 0.67 -21.90 -0.85
CA GLY A 189 0.75 -22.43 -2.21
C GLY A 189 -0.19 -21.76 -3.22
N HIS A 190 -0.88 -20.68 -2.82
CA HIS A 190 -1.84 -19.98 -3.66
C HIS A 190 -1.36 -18.55 -3.97
N ILE A 191 -1.32 -18.20 -5.24
CA ILE A 191 -1.09 -16.83 -5.71
C ILE A 191 -2.37 -16.02 -5.52
N ASP A 192 -2.22 -14.75 -5.14
CA ASP A 192 -3.32 -13.83 -4.92
C ASP A 192 -4.14 -13.62 -6.20
N ARG A 193 -5.42 -13.97 -6.13
CA ARG A 193 -6.33 -13.85 -7.27
C ARG A 193 -6.59 -12.40 -7.70
N LEU A 194 -6.35 -11.43 -6.83
CA LEU A 194 -6.45 -10.02 -7.19
C LEU A 194 -5.45 -9.65 -8.31
N LEU A 195 -4.33 -10.35 -8.41
CA LEU A 195 -3.32 -10.13 -9.45
C LEU A 195 -3.79 -10.52 -10.86
N ASP A 196 -4.89 -11.27 -11.02
CA ASP A 196 -5.53 -11.50 -12.32
C ASP A 196 -6.11 -10.20 -12.90
N PHE A 197 -6.44 -9.24 -12.03
CA PHE A 197 -7.09 -7.96 -12.38
C PHE A 197 -6.19 -6.74 -12.13
N SER A 198 -5.04 -6.94 -11.50
CA SER A 198 -4.17 -5.85 -11.01
C SER A 198 -2.71 -6.15 -11.34
N THR A 199 -2.07 -5.24 -12.09
CA THR A 199 -0.67 -5.36 -12.46
C THR A 199 0.18 -4.34 -11.71
N ALA A 200 1.18 -4.81 -10.98
CA ALA A 200 2.17 -3.94 -10.35
C ALA A 200 3.12 -3.38 -11.42
N VAL A 201 3.18 -2.06 -11.55
CA VAL A 201 4.02 -1.36 -12.55
C VAL A 201 5.18 -0.60 -11.91
N SER A 202 5.23 -0.51 -10.59
CA SER A 202 6.37 -0.01 -9.83
C SER A 202 6.52 -0.79 -8.51
N GLY A 203 7.66 -0.63 -7.85
CA GLY A 203 7.91 -1.16 -6.51
C GLY A 203 9.22 -0.60 -5.99
N SER A 204 9.18 0.20 -4.92
CA SER A 204 10.36 0.81 -4.31
C SER A 204 10.26 0.79 -2.80
N LEU A 205 11.41 0.62 -2.16
CA LEU A 205 11.57 0.69 -0.72
C LEU A 205 12.31 1.97 -0.35
N PHE A 206 11.77 2.70 0.62
CA PHE A 206 12.39 3.87 1.21
C PHE A 206 12.42 3.74 2.73
N PHE A 207 13.15 4.63 3.38
CA PHE A 207 13.18 4.77 4.81
C PHE A 207 12.74 6.19 5.18
N VAL A 208 11.85 6.30 6.18
CA VAL A 208 11.42 7.57 6.76
C VAL A 208 12.21 7.78 8.04
N PRO A 209 13.17 8.72 8.08
CA PRO A 209 13.95 9.01 9.27
C PRO A 209 13.11 9.76 10.31
N THR A 210 13.62 9.83 11.55
CA THR A 210 13.06 10.68 12.59
C THR A 210 13.35 12.16 12.30
N PHE A 211 12.61 13.07 12.91
CA PHE A 211 12.91 14.50 12.83
C PHE A 211 14.28 14.85 13.43
N ASP A 212 14.64 14.25 14.56
CA ASP A 212 15.95 14.45 15.20
C ASP A 212 17.08 14.08 14.23
N PHE A 213 16.97 12.95 13.52
CA PHE A 213 17.94 12.55 12.50
C PHE A 213 18.05 13.59 11.36
N LEU A 214 16.93 14.16 10.91
CA LEU A 214 16.94 15.18 9.85
C LEU A 214 17.53 16.50 10.32
N ASP A 215 17.29 16.91 11.57
CA ASP A 215 17.83 18.11 12.18
C ASP A 215 19.36 18.01 12.32
N ASP A 216 19.87 16.83 12.69
CA ASP A 216 21.32 16.57 12.83
C ASP A 216 22.08 16.58 11.48
N LEU A 217 21.39 16.43 10.33
CA LEU A 217 22.02 16.53 9.01
C LEU A 217 22.40 17.97 8.61
N GLY A 218 21.90 18.97 9.31
CA GLY A 218 22.11 20.39 9.01
C GLY A 218 23.30 21.01 9.73
N ASP A 219 23.93 20.30 10.66
CA ASP A 219 25.08 20.72 11.46
C ASP A 219 26.38 20.10 10.90
#